data_1c2a86b46682483e2bf9ede224b09d66
#
_entry.id   1c2a86b46682483e2bf9ede224b09d66
#
_cell.length_a   1.000
_cell.length_b   1.000
_cell.length_c   1.000
_cell.angle_alpha   90.00
_cell.angle_beta   90.00
_cell.angle_gamma   90.00
#
_symmetry.space_group_name_H-M   'P 1'
#
loop_
_entity.id
_entity.type
_entity.pdbx_description
1 polymer ?
#
loop_
_entity_poly.entity_id
_entity_poly.type
_entity_poly.pdbx_seq_one_letter_code
_entity_poly.pdbx_strand_id
1 'polypeptide(L)'
;MGSEMCIRDRKEAAEAVVAGIEAAGGRALAVQADVSEEADCKRLVATTAEHFGRLDVLVNNAGTTTFVPHDQLDALTEDIWLRTLRVNLIGAFMMSREAAPHIEAAGGGEIIMTSSIASMTANGSSIAYCASKAGMNSLTRTLAKTLGKMKVRVNAVLPGLIDGDWAFSTWGGGDAEQYEDLKKMFSDQTPLGHVVTPEDVADTILSLITGSDYVTGQLVTLDSGFTL
;
A
#
# COMPACT_ATOMS: atom_id res chain seq x y z
N MET A 1 2.90 12.58 17.35
CA MET A 1 2.86 12.47 15.88
C MET A 1 1.42 12.51 15.42
N GLY A 2 1.10 13.20 14.31
CA GLY A 2 -0.22 13.19 13.71
C GLY A 2 -0.29 12.12 12.62
N SER A 3 -1.42 11.47 12.48
CA SER A 3 -1.69 10.46 11.44
C SER A 3 -2.96 10.80 10.68
N GLU A 4 -2.94 10.59 9.37
CA GLU A 4 -4.10 10.73 8.49
C GLU A 4 -4.37 9.45 7.72
N MET A 5 -5.65 9.11 7.56
CA MET A 5 -6.10 7.98 6.78
C MET A 5 -7.05 8.41 5.67
N CYS A 6 -6.67 8.07 4.43
CA CYS A 6 -7.52 8.24 3.26
C CYS A 6 -8.54 7.09 3.17
N ILE A 7 -9.81 7.43 3.00
CA ILE A 7 -10.90 6.46 2.82
C ILE A 7 -11.80 6.88 1.69
N ARG A 8 -12.21 5.90 0.85
CA ARG A 8 -13.22 6.13 -0.16
C ARG A 8 -14.64 5.81 0.35
N ASP A 9 -14.81 4.66 0.98
CA ASP A 9 -16.11 4.04 1.23
C ASP A 9 -16.30 3.41 2.62
N ARG A 10 -15.27 3.37 3.47
CA ARG A 10 -15.34 2.78 4.82
C ARG A 10 -15.18 3.83 5.93
N LYS A 11 -16.06 4.81 5.97
CA LYS A 11 -16.02 5.94 6.91
C LYS A 11 -15.95 5.47 8.37
N GLU A 12 -16.83 4.57 8.77
CA GLU A 12 -16.91 4.07 10.15
C GLU A 12 -15.59 3.39 10.60
N ALA A 13 -14.96 2.61 9.70
CA ALA A 13 -13.69 1.98 10.00
C ALA A 13 -12.57 3.01 10.22
N ALA A 14 -12.57 4.08 9.43
CA ALA A 14 -11.59 5.15 9.61
C ALA A 14 -11.82 5.95 10.88
N GLU A 15 -13.07 6.25 11.23
CA GLU A 15 -13.42 6.92 12.48
C GLU A 15 -13.03 6.07 13.70
N ALA A 16 -13.16 4.73 13.61
CA ALA A 16 -12.70 3.83 14.67
C ALA A 16 -11.17 3.88 14.84
N VAL A 17 -10.40 3.95 13.74
CA VAL A 17 -8.93 4.09 13.82
C VAL A 17 -8.55 5.45 14.42
N VAL A 18 -9.21 6.54 14.00
CA VAL A 18 -9.00 7.88 14.59
C VAL A 18 -9.21 7.82 16.10
N ALA A 19 -10.34 7.28 16.55
CA ALA A 19 -10.65 7.15 17.97
C ALA A 19 -9.59 6.34 18.74
N GLY A 20 -9.09 5.25 18.15
CA GLY A 20 -8.01 4.43 18.72
C GLY A 20 -6.70 5.21 18.89
N ILE A 21 -6.30 5.99 17.88
CA ILE A 21 -5.09 6.82 17.92
C ILE A 21 -5.23 7.91 18.99
N GLU A 22 -6.38 8.57 19.06
CA GLU A 22 -6.64 9.64 20.04
C GLU A 22 -6.69 9.08 21.47
N ALA A 23 -7.27 7.91 21.67
CA ALA A 23 -7.26 7.21 22.96
C ALA A 23 -5.83 6.86 23.44
N ALA A 24 -4.92 6.62 22.50
CA ALA A 24 -3.49 6.40 22.77
C ALA A 24 -2.69 7.71 22.94
N GLY A 25 -3.34 8.88 22.91
CA GLY A 25 -2.70 10.20 23.08
C GLY A 25 -2.09 10.76 21.80
N GLY A 26 -2.32 10.14 20.66
CA GLY A 26 -1.93 10.64 19.33
C GLY A 26 -2.94 11.67 18.79
N ARG A 27 -2.67 12.16 17.58
CA ARG A 27 -3.58 13.00 16.79
C ARG A 27 -3.86 12.32 15.47
N ALA A 28 -5.11 12.29 15.04
CA ALA A 28 -5.48 11.71 13.76
C ALA A 28 -6.63 12.51 13.11
N LEU A 29 -6.73 12.37 11.79
CA LEU A 29 -7.79 12.95 10.98
C LEU A 29 -8.19 11.93 9.90
N ALA A 30 -9.47 11.69 9.73
CA ALA A 30 -10.00 10.91 8.60
C ALA A 30 -10.50 11.84 7.50
N VAL A 31 -9.99 11.68 6.29
CA VAL A 31 -10.40 12.46 5.11
C VAL A 31 -10.88 11.51 4.02
N GLN A 32 -12.11 11.69 3.57
CA GLN A 32 -12.64 10.92 2.45
C GLN A 32 -11.98 11.37 1.14
N ALA A 33 -11.36 10.43 0.42
CA ALA A 33 -10.73 10.70 -0.87
C ALA A 33 -10.69 9.43 -1.74
N ASP A 34 -10.79 9.59 -3.06
CA ASP A 34 -10.50 8.56 -4.05
C ASP A 34 -9.14 8.86 -4.69
N VAL A 35 -8.13 8.04 -4.43
CA VAL A 35 -6.78 8.24 -4.96
C VAL A 35 -6.70 8.11 -6.50
N SER A 36 -7.74 7.59 -7.16
CA SER A 36 -7.83 7.60 -8.63
C SER A 36 -8.16 8.98 -9.20
N GLU A 37 -8.56 9.93 -8.35
CA GLU A 37 -8.94 11.29 -8.72
C GLU A 37 -7.87 12.30 -8.28
N GLU A 38 -7.27 13.00 -9.25
CA GLU A 38 -6.18 13.94 -8.98
C GLU A 38 -6.58 15.08 -8.02
N ALA A 39 -7.80 15.57 -8.14
CA ALA A 39 -8.32 16.62 -7.26
C ALA A 39 -8.39 16.16 -5.80
N ASP A 40 -8.74 14.91 -5.56
CA ASP A 40 -8.78 14.31 -4.23
C ASP A 40 -7.38 14.12 -3.65
N CYS A 41 -6.42 13.67 -4.46
CA CYS A 41 -5.02 13.57 -4.04
C CYS A 41 -4.46 14.93 -3.57
N LYS A 42 -4.70 15.99 -4.34
CA LYS A 42 -4.29 17.36 -3.99
C LYS A 42 -4.96 17.83 -2.70
N ARG A 43 -6.27 17.65 -2.59
CA ARG A 43 -7.04 18.05 -1.40
C ARG A 43 -6.56 17.31 -0.16
N LEU A 44 -6.34 16.00 -0.25
CA LEU A 44 -5.90 15.15 0.85
C LEU A 44 -4.55 15.64 1.41
N VAL A 45 -3.55 15.83 0.56
CA VAL A 45 -2.22 16.31 0.96
C VAL A 45 -2.29 17.72 1.55
N ALA A 46 -3.03 18.63 0.92
CA ALA A 46 -3.19 20.00 1.43
C ALA A 46 -3.85 20.02 2.81
N THR A 47 -4.95 19.26 2.99
CA THR A 47 -5.64 19.14 4.28
C THR A 47 -4.72 18.60 5.37
N THR A 48 -3.89 17.59 5.06
CA THR A 48 -2.92 17.03 6.01
C THR A 48 -1.90 18.09 6.42
N ALA A 49 -1.28 18.75 5.45
CA ALA A 49 -0.26 19.76 5.70
C ALA A 49 -0.81 20.96 6.49
N GLU A 50 -2.03 21.39 6.19
CA GLU A 50 -2.71 22.47 6.93
C GLU A 50 -3.05 22.06 8.36
N HIS A 51 -3.61 20.86 8.55
CA HIS A 51 -4.06 20.40 9.87
C HIS A 51 -2.91 20.12 10.85
N PHE A 52 -1.85 19.48 10.38
CA PHE A 52 -0.71 19.07 11.22
C PHE A 52 0.48 20.04 11.16
N GLY A 53 0.49 20.97 10.20
CA GLY A 53 1.56 21.94 9.99
C GLY A 53 2.81 21.37 9.29
N ARG A 54 2.84 20.06 9.00
CA ARG A 54 3.93 19.36 8.29
C ARG A 54 3.45 18.00 7.74
N LEU A 55 4.22 17.47 6.79
CA LEU A 55 4.09 16.10 6.29
C LEU A 55 5.49 15.47 6.22
N ASP A 56 5.71 14.36 6.91
CA ASP A 56 7.00 13.68 7.00
C ASP A 56 7.02 12.35 6.25
N VAL A 57 5.87 11.67 6.23
CA VAL A 57 5.74 10.32 5.67
C VAL A 57 4.46 10.20 4.86
N LEU A 58 4.57 9.59 3.69
CA LEU A 58 3.44 9.14 2.89
C LEU A 58 3.47 7.61 2.78
N VAL A 59 2.38 6.94 3.14
CA VAL A 59 2.21 5.51 2.88
C VAL A 59 1.14 5.31 1.80
N ASN A 60 1.58 4.94 0.60
CA ASN A 60 0.71 4.57 -0.51
C ASN A 60 0.22 3.12 -0.32
N ASN A 61 -0.81 2.95 0.48
CA ASN A 61 -1.40 1.65 0.79
C ASN A 61 -2.73 1.38 0.05
N ALA A 62 -3.38 2.40 -0.47
CA ALA A 62 -4.61 2.24 -1.23
C ALA A 62 -4.42 1.31 -2.42
N GLY A 63 -5.29 0.33 -2.55
CA GLY A 63 -5.22 -0.66 -3.62
C GLY A 63 -6.58 -1.25 -3.94
N THR A 64 -6.71 -1.78 -5.16
CA THR A 64 -7.89 -2.49 -5.64
C THR A 64 -7.49 -3.65 -6.51
N THR A 65 -8.38 -4.63 -6.60
CA THR A 65 -8.30 -5.70 -7.57
C THR A 65 -9.70 -6.18 -7.96
N THR A 66 -9.77 -6.86 -9.09
CA THR A 66 -10.86 -7.76 -9.47
C THR A 66 -10.25 -9.14 -9.65
N PHE A 67 -10.77 -10.13 -8.96
CA PHE A 67 -10.29 -11.51 -9.14
C PHE A 67 -10.70 -12.00 -10.54
N VAL A 68 -9.70 -12.32 -11.36
CA VAL A 68 -9.87 -12.92 -12.69
C VAL A 68 -8.79 -13.98 -12.84
N PRO A 69 -9.16 -15.28 -12.93
CA PRO A 69 -8.20 -16.35 -13.20
C PRO A 69 -7.34 -16.05 -14.42
N HIS A 70 -6.05 -16.35 -14.36
CA HIS A 70 -5.08 -15.95 -15.40
C HIS A 70 -5.29 -16.63 -16.75
N ASP A 71 -6.03 -17.72 -16.80
CA ASP A 71 -6.44 -18.43 -18.03
C ASP A 71 -7.71 -17.85 -18.68
N GLN A 72 -8.41 -16.93 -17.99
CA GLN A 72 -9.63 -16.29 -18.46
C GLN A 72 -9.36 -14.91 -19.05
N LEU A 73 -8.57 -14.83 -20.11
CA LEU A 73 -8.10 -13.56 -20.68
C LEU A 73 -9.25 -12.63 -21.12
N ASP A 74 -10.32 -13.20 -21.69
CA ASP A 74 -11.48 -12.44 -22.18
C ASP A 74 -12.30 -11.81 -21.04
N ALA A 75 -12.22 -12.35 -19.82
CA ALA A 75 -12.88 -11.80 -18.65
C ALA A 75 -12.16 -10.56 -18.09
N LEU A 76 -10.90 -10.34 -18.48
CA LEU A 76 -10.08 -9.21 -18.04
C LEU A 76 -10.31 -8.00 -18.96
N THR A 77 -11.44 -7.31 -18.77
CA THR A 77 -11.87 -6.18 -19.60
C THR A 77 -10.97 -4.95 -19.44
N GLU A 78 -11.07 -4.01 -20.41
CA GLU A 78 -10.38 -2.72 -20.36
C GLU A 78 -10.73 -1.93 -19.09
N ASP A 79 -11.97 -1.94 -18.67
CA ASP A 79 -12.41 -1.25 -17.44
C ASP A 79 -11.71 -1.79 -16.19
N ILE A 80 -11.52 -3.12 -16.09
CA ILE A 80 -10.77 -3.75 -14.99
C ILE A 80 -9.31 -3.28 -15.02
N TRP A 81 -8.69 -3.25 -16.20
CA TRP A 81 -7.34 -2.73 -16.38
C TRP A 81 -7.22 -1.27 -15.94
N LEU A 82 -8.06 -0.40 -16.49
CA LEU A 82 -8.01 1.04 -16.23
C LEU A 82 -8.24 1.34 -14.75
N ARG A 83 -9.24 0.71 -14.12
CA ARG A 83 -9.52 0.88 -12.70
C ARG A 83 -8.34 0.43 -11.84
N THR A 84 -7.79 -0.76 -12.12
CA THR A 84 -6.68 -1.31 -11.35
C THR A 84 -5.43 -0.42 -11.45
N LEU A 85 -5.07 0.01 -12.68
CA LEU A 85 -3.92 0.89 -12.88
C LEU A 85 -4.15 2.29 -12.28
N ARG A 86 -5.35 2.84 -12.40
CA ARG A 86 -5.67 4.16 -11.85
C ARG A 86 -5.48 4.21 -10.34
N VAL A 87 -6.03 3.23 -9.62
CA VAL A 87 -5.90 3.19 -8.16
C VAL A 87 -4.48 2.80 -7.74
N ASN A 88 -3.99 1.64 -8.21
CA ASN A 88 -2.78 1.04 -7.66
C ASN A 88 -1.49 1.75 -8.09
N LEU A 89 -1.44 2.33 -9.28
CA LEU A 89 -0.21 2.89 -9.85
C LEU A 89 -0.29 4.40 -10.02
N ILE A 90 -1.29 4.88 -10.76
CA ILE A 90 -1.42 6.32 -11.07
C ILE A 90 -1.73 7.10 -9.79
N GLY A 91 -2.62 6.59 -8.94
CA GLY A 91 -2.95 7.19 -7.65
C GLY A 91 -1.73 7.31 -6.74
N ALA A 92 -0.93 6.24 -6.62
CA ALA A 92 0.31 6.28 -5.85
C ALA A 92 1.32 7.31 -6.39
N PHE A 93 1.40 7.47 -7.72
CA PHE A 93 2.20 8.52 -8.34
C PHE A 93 1.66 9.92 -8.02
N MET A 94 0.33 10.15 -8.17
CA MET A 94 -0.28 11.44 -7.89
C MET A 94 -0.08 11.85 -6.42
N MET A 95 -0.35 10.94 -5.49
CA MET A 95 -0.09 11.17 -4.05
C MET A 95 1.37 11.51 -3.78
N SER A 96 2.30 10.76 -4.36
CA SER A 96 3.75 11.00 -4.17
C SER A 96 4.19 12.35 -4.73
N ARG A 97 3.67 12.74 -5.91
CA ARG A 97 3.93 14.03 -6.53
C ARG A 97 3.47 15.19 -5.66
N GLU A 98 2.25 15.10 -5.13
CA GLU A 98 1.70 16.16 -4.27
C GLU A 98 2.39 16.20 -2.89
N ALA A 99 2.74 15.04 -2.31
CA ALA A 99 3.36 14.98 -0.98
C ALA A 99 4.83 15.42 -0.97
N ALA A 100 5.60 15.13 -2.02
CA ALA A 100 7.05 15.34 -2.03
C ALA A 100 7.49 16.78 -1.67
N PRO A 101 6.87 17.87 -2.18
CA PRO A 101 7.26 19.25 -1.78
C PRO A 101 7.01 19.53 -0.29
N HIS A 102 5.97 18.98 0.30
CA HIS A 102 5.66 19.14 1.73
C HIS A 102 6.65 18.36 2.60
N ILE A 103 7.05 17.14 2.19
CA ILE A 103 8.07 16.34 2.87
C ILE A 103 9.43 17.04 2.77
N GLU A 104 9.79 17.61 1.62
CA GLU A 104 11.01 18.43 1.47
C GLU A 104 10.98 19.63 2.41
N ALA A 105 9.86 20.36 2.49
CA ALA A 105 9.71 21.51 3.37
C ALA A 105 9.80 21.14 4.86
N ALA A 106 9.44 19.91 5.23
CA ALA A 106 9.61 19.36 6.58
C ALA A 106 11.09 19.01 6.92
N GLY A 107 11.99 19.06 5.92
CA GLY A 107 13.42 18.77 6.06
C GLY A 107 13.86 17.43 5.47
N GLY A 108 12.96 16.72 4.82
CA GLY A 108 13.09 15.38 4.27
C GLY A 108 12.19 14.36 4.96
N GLY A 109 12.12 13.15 4.44
CA GLY A 109 11.27 12.08 4.97
C GLY A 109 11.15 10.88 4.06
N GLU A 110 10.01 10.19 4.11
CA GLU A 110 9.82 8.90 3.47
C GLU A 110 8.52 8.80 2.67
N ILE A 111 8.59 8.12 1.53
CA ILE A 111 7.43 7.60 0.81
C ILE A 111 7.52 6.08 0.78
N ILE A 112 6.51 5.40 1.32
CA ILE A 112 6.40 3.94 1.30
C ILE A 112 5.31 3.53 0.31
N MET A 113 5.64 2.54 -0.53
CA MET A 113 4.72 1.91 -1.47
C MET A 113 4.34 0.52 -0.97
N THR A 114 3.06 0.22 -0.82
CA THR A 114 2.59 -1.14 -0.57
C THR A 114 2.40 -1.87 -1.90
N SER A 115 3.46 -2.55 -2.34
CA SER A 115 3.45 -3.39 -3.53
C SER A 115 2.88 -4.80 -3.21
N SER A 116 3.46 -5.85 -3.76
CA SER A 116 3.10 -7.26 -3.53
C SER A 116 4.17 -8.18 -4.12
N ILE A 117 4.31 -9.39 -3.60
CA ILE A 117 5.08 -10.47 -4.28
C ILE A 117 4.52 -10.78 -5.67
N ALA A 118 3.24 -10.54 -5.94
CA ALA A 118 2.62 -10.68 -7.26
C ALA A 118 3.32 -9.86 -8.35
N SER A 119 4.02 -8.78 -7.96
CA SER A 119 4.84 -7.96 -8.85
C SER A 119 6.08 -8.66 -9.40
N MET A 120 6.50 -9.76 -8.78
CA MET A 120 7.69 -10.54 -9.12
C MET A 120 7.35 -11.96 -9.57
N THR A 121 6.38 -12.59 -8.91
CA THR A 121 5.99 -13.98 -9.17
C THR A 121 5.04 -14.14 -10.35
N ALA A 122 4.44 -13.02 -10.81
CA ALA A 122 3.35 -13.03 -11.79
C ALA A 122 2.15 -13.92 -11.36
N ASN A 123 2.01 -14.14 -10.06
CA ASN A 123 0.92 -14.88 -9.45
C ASN A 123 0.16 -13.96 -8.49
N GLY A 124 -1.08 -13.63 -8.82
CA GLY A 124 -1.92 -12.68 -8.09
C GLY A 124 -3.39 -12.82 -8.47
N SER A 125 -4.22 -11.92 -7.95
CA SER A 125 -5.67 -11.93 -8.16
C SER A 125 -6.11 -11.69 -9.62
N SER A 126 -5.25 -11.06 -10.44
CA SER A 126 -5.42 -10.89 -11.88
C SER A 126 -4.12 -10.43 -12.53
N ILE A 127 -4.03 -10.57 -13.86
CA ILE A 127 -2.88 -10.07 -14.63
C ILE A 127 -2.76 -8.54 -14.50
N ALA A 128 -3.88 -7.80 -14.47
CA ALA A 128 -3.89 -6.35 -14.28
C ALA A 128 -3.32 -5.96 -12.91
N TYR A 129 -3.63 -6.71 -11.86
CA TYR A 129 -3.07 -6.50 -10.53
C TYR A 129 -1.56 -6.73 -10.52
N CYS A 130 -1.10 -7.86 -11.04
CA CYS A 130 0.34 -8.17 -11.14
C CYS A 130 1.10 -7.05 -11.88
N ALA A 131 0.57 -6.63 -13.04
CA ALA A 131 1.16 -5.55 -13.84
C ALA A 131 1.20 -4.21 -13.08
N SER A 132 0.12 -3.86 -12.36
CA SER A 132 0.06 -2.64 -11.56
C SER A 132 1.11 -2.61 -10.44
N LYS A 133 1.31 -3.74 -9.77
CA LYS A 133 2.30 -3.87 -8.69
C LYS A 133 3.75 -3.94 -9.22
N ALA A 134 3.96 -4.56 -10.39
CA ALA A 134 5.25 -4.50 -11.09
C ALA A 134 5.60 -3.06 -11.53
N GLY A 135 4.61 -2.32 -12.05
CA GLY A 135 4.73 -0.88 -12.33
C GLY A 135 5.09 -0.07 -11.08
N MET A 136 4.48 -0.39 -9.93
CA MET A 136 4.78 0.25 -8.64
C MET A 136 6.24 0.02 -8.20
N ASN A 137 6.80 -1.17 -8.43
CA ASN A 137 8.22 -1.44 -8.15
C ASN A 137 9.15 -0.55 -9.01
N SER A 138 8.81 -0.36 -10.28
CA SER A 138 9.53 0.56 -11.18
C SER A 138 9.38 2.01 -10.72
N LEU A 139 8.15 2.42 -10.37
CA LEU A 139 7.84 3.75 -9.86
C LEU A 139 8.64 4.06 -8.58
N THR A 140 8.71 3.12 -7.63
CA THR A 140 9.50 3.23 -6.40
C THR A 140 10.95 3.61 -6.71
N ARG A 141 11.62 2.86 -7.57
CA ARG A 141 13.01 3.11 -7.95
C ARG A 141 13.21 4.41 -8.70
N THR A 142 12.26 4.78 -9.55
CA THR A 142 12.32 6.03 -10.32
C THR A 142 12.14 7.24 -9.42
N LEU A 143 11.15 7.20 -8.51
CA LEU A 143 10.93 8.27 -7.55
C LEU A 143 12.08 8.39 -6.55
N ALA A 144 12.67 7.29 -6.08
CA ALA A 144 13.85 7.31 -5.23
C ALA A 144 15.01 8.10 -5.86
N LYS A 145 15.26 7.90 -7.16
CA LYS A 145 16.29 8.66 -7.91
C LYS A 145 15.89 10.13 -8.08
N THR A 146 14.62 10.39 -8.35
CA THR A 146 14.13 11.74 -8.68
C THR A 146 14.07 12.62 -7.44
N LEU A 147 13.58 12.06 -6.32
CA LEU A 147 13.28 12.81 -5.09
C LEU A 147 14.44 12.83 -4.08
N GLY A 148 15.51 12.07 -4.32
CA GLY A 148 16.65 11.99 -3.40
C GLY A 148 17.31 13.33 -3.10
N LYS A 149 17.35 14.28 -4.06
CA LYS A 149 17.88 15.64 -3.83
C LYS A 149 17.00 16.46 -2.89
N MET A 150 15.71 16.13 -2.79
CA MET A 150 14.76 16.71 -1.85
C MET A 150 14.84 16.04 -0.46
N LYS A 151 15.80 15.14 -0.23
CA LYS A 151 15.92 14.30 0.96
C LYS A 151 14.66 13.44 1.22
N VAL A 152 13.96 13.07 0.18
CA VAL A 152 12.80 12.16 0.24
C VAL A 152 13.26 10.78 -0.17
N ARG A 153 13.22 9.83 0.75
CA ARG A 153 13.48 8.42 0.50
C ARG A 153 12.19 7.76 -0.04
N VAL A 154 12.31 6.79 -0.93
CA VAL A 154 11.17 6.06 -1.48
C VAL A 154 11.48 4.59 -1.48
N ASN A 155 10.74 3.79 -0.71
CA ASN A 155 10.91 2.35 -0.61
C ASN A 155 9.55 1.64 -0.78
N ALA A 156 9.58 0.34 -1.02
CA ALA A 156 8.37 -0.47 -1.11
C ALA A 156 8.46 -1.69 -0.21
N VAL A 157 7.32 -2.06 0.38
CA VAL A 157 7.09 -3.38 0.98
C VAL A 157 6.33 -4.25 -0.01
N LEU A 158 6.72 -5.53 -0.11
CA LEU A 158 6.14 -6.51 -1.00
C LEU A 158 5.57 -7.68 -0.17
N PRO A 159 4.39 -7.52 0.41
CA PRO A 159 3.79 -8.59 1.19
C PRO A 159 3.40 -9.80 0.34
N GLY A 160 3.46 -10.98 0.96
CA GLY A 160 2.81 -12.19 0.51
C GLY A 160 1.31 -12.16 0.77
N LEU A 161 0.73 -13.32 1.10
CA LEU A 161 -0.65 -13.38 1.58
C LEU A 161 -0.72 -12.75 2.97
N ILE A 162 -1.50 -11.67 3.08
CA ILE A 162 -1.77 -11.00 4.36
C ILE A 162 -3.09 -11.56 4.92
N ASP A 163 -3.05 -12.12 6.14
CA ASP A 163 -4.25 -12.58 6.85
C ASP A 163 -5.13 -11.39 7.25
N GLY A 164 -6.24 -11.18 6.56
CA GLY A 164 -7.15 -10.06 6.82
C GLY A 164 -8.34 -10.02 5.88
N ASP A 165 -9.25 -9.07 6.12
CA ASP A 165 -10.54 -8.92 5.43
C ASP A 165 -10.42 -8.90 3.90
N TRP A 166 -9.35 -8.28 3.38
CA TRP A 166 -9.14 -8.20 1.95
C TRP A 166 -8.82 -9.55 1.31
N ALA A 167 -7.95 -10.33 1.93
CA ALA A 167 -7.64 -11.67 1.47
C ALA A 167 -8.84 -12.60 1.66
N PHE A 168 -9.55 -12.50 2.78
CA PHE A 168 -10.78 -13.23 3.03
C PHE A 168 -11.83 -13.00 1.94
N SER A 169 -12.07 -11.73 1.56
CA SER A 169 -13.04 -11.40 0.52
C SER A 169 -12.57 -11.73 -0.90
N THR A 170 -11.28 -11.53 -1.19
CA THR A 170 -10.73 -11.70 -2.54
C THR A 170 -10.47 -13.16 -2.90
N TRP A 171 -9.91 -13.92 -1.97
CA TRP A 171 -9.42 -15.28 -2.19
C TRP A 171 -10.29 -16.35 -1.50
N GLY A 172 -10.83 -16.04 -0.32
CA GLY A 172 -11.72 -16.93 0.42
C GLY A 172 -13.18 -16.86 -0.07
N GLY A 173 -13.50 -15.97 -1.01
CA GLY A 173 -14.87 -15.81 -1.49
C GLY A 173 -15.90 -15.46 -0.41
N GLY A 174 -15.47 -15.05 0.78
CA GLY A 174 -16.31 -14.82 1.95
C GLY A 174 -16.65 -16.09 2.74
N ASP A 175 -16.05 -17.24 2.39
CA ASP A 175 -16.21 -18.53 3.09
C ASP A 175 -15.05 -18.77 4.05
N ALA A 176 -15.35 -18.97 5.33
CA ALA A 176 -14.34 -19.08 6.38
C ALA A 176 -13.54 -20.39 6.29
N GLU A 177 -14.16 -21.52 5.90
CA GLU A 177 -13.48 -22.80 5.77
C GLU A 177 -12.50 -22.77 4.59
N GLN A 178 -12.94 -22.27 3.43
CA GLN A 178 -12.07 -22.09 2.26
C GLN A 178 -10.90 -21.16 2.55
N TYR A 179 -11.13 -20.13 3.36
CA TYR A 179 -10.08 -19.18 3.71
C TYR A 179 -9.04 -19.79 4.66
N GLU A 180 -9.45 -20.57 5.65
CA GLU A 180 -8.52 -21.30 6.53
C GLU A 180 -7.70 -22.33 5.75
N ASP A 181 -8.30 -23.06 4.82
CA ASP A 181 -7.59 -23.99 3.94
C ASP A 181 -6.56 -23.26 3.07
N LEU A 182 -6.93 -22.09 2.52
CA LEU A 182 -6.03 -21.24 1.77
C LEU A 182 -4.83 -20.78 2.61
N LYS A 183 -5.07 -20.27 3.81
CA LYS A 183 -4.00 -19.84 4.73
C LYS A 183 -3.06 -20.99 5.06
N LYS A 184 -3.62 -22.15 5.35
CA LYS A 184 -2.85 -23.36 5.63
C LYS A 184 -1.98 -23.75 4.41
N MET A 185 -2.56 -23.76 3.22
CA MET A 185 -1.83 -24.08 1.98
C MET A 185 -0.64 -23.12 1.77
N PHE A 186 -0.84 -21.80 1.97
CA PHE A 186 0.23 -20.83 1.86
C PHE A 186 1.28 -21.02 2.96
N SER A 187 0.87 -21.23 4.21
CA SER A 187 1.76 -21.46 5.34
C SER A 187 2.66 -22.70 5.12
N ASP A 188 2.07 -23.79 4.62
CA ASP A 188 2.81 -25.03 4.34
C ASP A 188 3.88 -24.85 3.21
N GLN A 189 3.73 -23.82 2.37
CA GLN A 189 4.68 -23.48 1.30
C GLN A 189 5.73 -22.44 1.72
N THR A 190 5.62 -21.85 2.90
CA THR A 190 6.58 -20.86 3.38
C THR A 190 7.61 -21.48 4.32
N PRO A 191 8.90 -21.13 4.20
CA PRO A 191 9.95 -21.59 5.13
C PRO A 191 9.68 -21.28 6.60
N LEU A 192 9.00 -20.14 6.90
CA LEU A 192 8.67 -19.78 8.29
C LEU A 192 7.36 -20.39 8.79
N GLY A 193 6.59 -21.06 7.94
CA GLY A 193 5.41 -21.84 8.32
C GLY A 193 4.17 -21.00 8.65
N HIS A 194 4.11 -19.74 8.25
CA HIS A 194 2.94 -18.88 8.49
C HIS A 194 2.78 -17.80 7.40
N VAL A 195 1.55 -17.31 7.24
CA VAL A 195 1.24 -16.13 6.42
C VAL A 195 1.52 -14.84 7.19
N VAL A 196 1.62 -13.75 6.46
CA VAL A 196 1.91 -12.41 7.01
C VAL A 196 0.65 -11.83 7.66
N THR A 197 0.80 -11.10 8.76
CA THR A 197 -0.29 -10.34 9.39
C THR A 197 -0.24 -8.86 8.98
N PRO A 198 -1.34 -8.10 9.14
CA PRO A 198 -1.32 -6.65 8.95
C PRO A 198 -0.30 -5.95 9.84
N GLU A 199 -0.11 -6.42 11.06
CA GLU A 199 0.85 -5.92 12.04
C GLU A 199 2.29 -6.12 11.56
N ASP A 200 2.63 -7.27 10.97
CA ASP A 200 3.96 -7.53 10.40
C ASP A 200 4.28 -6.55 9.26
N VAL A 201 3.27 -6.21 8.44
CA VAL A 201 3.41 -5.21 7.38
C VAL A 201 3.65 -3.83 7.99
N ALA A 202 2.89 -3.45 9.01
CA ALA A 202 3.03 -2.16 9.69
C ALA A 202 4.41 -2.03 10.37
N ASP A 203 4.89 -3.07 11.03
CA ASP A 203 6.22 -3.10 11.67
C ASP A 203 7.34 -2.99 10.64
N THR A 204 7.20 -3.65 9.47
CA THR A 204 8.16 -3.53 8.38
C THR A 204 8.18 -2.10 7.82
N ILE A 205 7.02 -1.48 7.60
CA ILE A 205 6.90 -0.08 7.18
C ILE A 205 7.56 0.83 8.23
N LEU A 206 7.25 0.64 9.50
CA LEU A 206 7.82 1.43 10.58
C LEU A 206 9.35 1.30 10.64
N SER A 207 9.89 0.11 10.42
CA SER A 207 11.34 -0.12 10.38
C SER A 207 12.03 0.62 9.23
N LEU A 208 11.38 0.79 8.07
CA LEU A 208 11.88 1.60 6.97
C LEU A 208 11.86 3.09 7.31
N ILE A 209 10.79 3.56 7.96
CA ILE A 209 10.63 4.97 8.34
C ILE A 209 11.63 5.37 9.41
N THR A 210 11.84 4.53 10.44
CA THR A 210 12.70 4.82 11.60
C THR A 210 14.14 4.32 11.45
N GLY A 211 14.42 3.61 10.38
CA GLY A 211 15.72 3.01 10.12
C GLY A 211 16.76 3.98 9.56
N SER A 212 17.64 3.47 8.73
CA SER A 212 18.74 4.25 8.16
C SER A 212 18.28 5.25 7.08
N ASP A 213 18.74 6.50 7.18
CA ASP A 213 18.50 7.55 6.18
C ASP A 213 19.17 7.27 4.81
N TYR A 214 19.99 6.23 4.73
CA TYR A 214 20.69 5.84 3.50
C TYR A 214 19.98 4.72 2.71
N VAL A 215 18.80 4.28 3.15
CA VAL A 215 17.99 3.24 2.49
C VAL A 215 16.93 3.88 1.61
N THR A 216 17.09 3.79 0.29
CA THR A 216 16.10 4.26 -0.69
C THR A 216 16.09 3.40 -1.95
N GLY A 217 14.97 3.33 -2.66
CA GLY A 217 14.77 2.52 -3.86
C GLY A 217 14.69 1.01 -3.61
N GLN A 218 14.54 0.60 -2.34
CA GLN A 218 14.49 -0.80 -1.97
C GLN A 218 13.08 -1.39 -2.12
N LEU A 219 13.05 -2.67 -2.46
CA LEU A 219 11.86 -3.50 -2.54
C LEU A 219 12.02 -4.60 -1.48
N VAL A 220 11.36 -4.41 -0.34
CA VAL A 220 11.49 -5.30 0.81
C VAL A 220 10.39 -6.34 0.76
N THR A 221 10.76 -7.59 0.49
CA THR A 221 9.82 -8.71 0.47
C THR A 221 9.50 -9.15 1.89
N LEU A 222 8.21 -9.34 2.15
CA LEU A 222 7.64 -9.77 3.42
C LEU A 222 6.63 -10.89 3.15
N ASP A 223 7.11 -12.13 3.05
CA ASP A 223 6.32 -13.26 2.57
C ASP A 223 6.64 -14.59 3.27
N SER A 224 7.27 -14.53 4.43
CA SER A 224 7.72 -15.71 5.18
C SER A 224 8.65 -16.65 4.38
N GLY A 225 9.29 -16.13 3.33
CA GLY A 225 10.18 -16.90 2.44
C GLY A 225 9.49 -17.59 1.28
N PHE A 226 8.21 -17.30 1.01
CA PHE A 226 7.45 -17.93 -0.08
C PHE A 226 8.11 -17.78 -1.47
N THR A 227 8.86 -16.71 -1.71
CA THR A 227 9.50 -16.44 -3.02
C THR A 227 10.97 -16.89 -3.13
N LEU A 228 11.47 -17.65 -2.14
CA LEU A 228 12.84 -18.18 -2.16
C LEU A 228 13.02 -19.39 -3.08
#